data_dc1bd846d964b060db330d8eaf81d9c6
#
_entry.id   dc1bd846d964b060db330d8eaf81d9c6
#
_cell.length_a   1.000
_cell.length_b   1.000
_cell.length_c   1.000
_cell.angle_alpha   90.00
_cell.angle_beta   90.00
_cell.angle_gamma   90.00
#
_symmetry.space_group_name_H-M   'P 1'
#
loop_
_entity.id
_entity.type
_entity.pdbx_description
1 polymer ?
#
loop_
_entity_poly.entity_id
_entity_poly.type
_entity_poly.pdbx_seq_one_letter_code
_entity_poly.pdbx_strand_id
1 'polypeptide(L)'
;MRFIVIYLIGVIFGTGIVLSGMANPAKVINFFDVAGSWDPSLAFVMGGALIVTAIGYRLVFGRARPIWEGRFNLPTARNLDARLLGGSAVFGVGWGISGFCPGGALPALGTGKPEVFIFVAAMLAGIFGARYLQSLSRPGPKVTT
;
A
#
# COMPACT_ATOMS: atom_id res chain seq x y z
N MET A 1 9.89 -23.76 4.49
CA MET A 1 8.44 -23.68 4.30
C MET A 1 7.93 -22.22 4.35
N ARG A 2 8.30 -21.39 5.33
CA ARG A 2 7.87 -19.98 5.44
C ARG A 2 8.14 -19.15 4.18
N PHE A 3 9.35 -19.22 3.61
CA PHE A 3 9.73 -18.47 2.40
C PHE A 3 8.95 -18.89 1.15
N ILE A 4 8.63 -20.17 1.02
CA ILE A 4 7.82 -20.66 -0.11
C ILE A 4 6.41 -20.10 -0.06
N VAL A 5 5.80 -20.05 1.14
CA VAL A 5 4.46 -19.48 1.31
C VAL A 5 4.47 -17.96 1.01
N ILE A 6 5.47 -17.24 1.49
CA ILE A 6 5.63 -15.80 1.20
C ILE A 6 5.77 -15.59 -0.32
N TYR A 7 6.58 -16.41 -0.99
CA TYR A 7 6.76 -16.34 -2.43
C TYR A 7 5.45 -16.60 -3.19
N LEU A 8 4.70 -17.64 -2.81
CA LEU A 8 3.41 -17.96 -3.43
C LEU A 8 2.39 -16.84 -3.24
N ILE A 9 2.32 -16.23 -2.05
CA ILE A 9 1.47 -15.06 -1.80
C ILE A 9 1.86 -13.90 -2.72
N GLY A 10 3.15 -13.63 -2.88
CA GLY A 10 3.66 -12.60 -3.79
C GLY A 10 3.29 -12.87 -5.25
N VAL A 11 3.40 -14.12 -5.70
CA VAL A 11 3.02 -14.53 -7.06
C VAL A 11 1.51 -14.35 -7.28
N ILE A 12 0.68 -14.79 -6.35
CA ILE A 12 -0.79 -14.63 -6.44
C ILE A 12 -1.15 -13.14 -6.50
N PHE A 13 -0.56 -12.33 -5.62
CA PHE A 13 -0.79 -10.89 -5.60
C PHE A 13 -0.35 -10.21 -6.90
N GLY A 14 0.88 -10.47 -7.36
CA GLY A 14 1.42 -9.91 -8.60
C GLY A 14 0.59 -10.31 -9.82
N THR A 15 0.19 -11.58 -9.92
CA THR A 15 -0.69 -12.06 -10.99
C THR A 15 -2.05 -11.34 -10.96
N GLY A 16 -2.63 -11.14 -9.77
CA GLY A 16 -3.87 -10.38 -9.60
C GLY A 16 -3.76 -8.94 -10.11
N ILE A 17 -2.66 -8.25 -9.80
CA ILE A 17 -2.37 -6.88 -10.28
C ILE A 17 -2.27 -6.83 -11.81
N VAL A 18 -1.61 -7.81 -12.42
CA VAL A 18 -1.47 -7.87 -13.89
C VAL A 18 -2.80 -8.18 -14.56
N LEU A 19 -3.54 -9.17 -14.07
CA LEU A 19 -4.83 -9.59 -14.63
C LEU A 19 -5.91 -8.49 -14.49
N SER A 20 -5.91 -7.75 -13.39
CA SER A 20 -6.83 -6.62 -13.18
C SER A 20 -6.50 -5.40 -14.04
N GLY A 21 -5.33 -5.38 -14.70
CA GLY A 21 -4.84 -4.22 -15.44
C GLY A 21 -4.35 -3.06 -14.58
N MET A 22 -4.25 -3.26 -13.26
CA MET A 22 -3.80 -2.21 -12.30
C MET A 22 -2.29 -1.90 -12.40
N ALA A 23 -1.55 -2.65 -13.21
CA ALA A 23 -0.18 -2.29 -13.62
C ALA A 23 -0.15 -1.10 -14.60
N ASN A 24 -1.30 -0.70 -15.15
CA ASN A 24 -1.42 0.43 -16.07
C ASN A 24 -1.95 1.67 -15.33
N PRO A 25 -1.17 2.77 -15.22
CA PRO A 25 -1.58 3.99 -14.52
C PRO A 25 -2.84 4.65 -15.12
N ALA A 26 -3.11 4.47 -16.41
CA ALA A 26 -4.31 5.00 -17.06
C ALA A 26 -5.61 4.49 -16.41
N LYS A 27 -5.62 3.28 -15.86
CA LYS A 27 -6.77 2.72 -15.14
C LYS A 27 -7.12 3.53 -13.89
N VAL A 28 -6.11 3.98 -13.16
CA VAL A 28 -6.29 4.80 -11.96
C VAL A 28 -6.71 6.22 -12.34
N ILE A 29 -6.06 6.81 -13.34
CA ILE A 29 -6.40 8.15 -13.84
C ILE A 29 -7.84 8.18 -14.33
N ASN A 30 -8.27 7.20 -15.14
CA ASN A 30 -9.64 7.11 -15.64
C ASN A 30 -10.69 6.91 -14.53
N PHE A 31 -10.31 6.30 -13.41
CA PHE A 31 -11.20 6.21 -12.25
C PHE A 31 -11.48 7.59 -11.64
N PHE A 32 -10.49 8.48 -11.62
CA PHE A 32 -10.67 9.85 -11.12
C PHE A 32 -11.31 10.80 -12.15
N ASP A 33 -11.33 10.43 -13.42
CA ASP A 33 -11.96 11.22 -14.49
C ASP A 33 -13.47 11.00 -14.54
N VAL A 34 -14.16 11.43 -13.48
CA VAL A 34 -15.61 11.23 -13.31
C VAL A 34 -16.43 11.96 -14.38
N ALA A 35 -15.89 13.04 -14.96
CA ALA A 35 -16.56 13.86 -15.98
C ALA A 35 -16.24 13.44 -17.43
N GLY A 36 -15.26 12.54 -17.62
CA GLY A 36 -14.82 12.05 -18.93
C GLY A 36 -15.06 10.56 -19.14
N SER A 37 -13.98 9.80 -19.36
CA SER A 37 -14.03 8.35 -19.62
C SER A 37 -13.97 7.52 -18.34
N TRP A 38 -14.90 7.73 -17.42
CA TRP A 38 -14.91 7.07 -16.11
C TRP A 38 -14.87 5.54 -16.20
N ASP A 39 -13.87 4.93 -15.56
CA ASP A 39 -13.71 3.48 -15.46
C ASP A 39 -13.84 3.02 -13.99
N PRO A 40 -14.98 2.40 -13.59
CA PRO A 40 -15.20 1.95 -12.22
C PRO A 40 -14.39 0.70 -11.82
N SER A 41 -13.59 0.13 -12.71
CA SER A 41 -12.87 -1.14 -12.46
C SER A 41 -12.01 -1.10 -11.20
N LEU A 42 -11.40 0.05 -10.87
CA LEU A 42 -10.63 0.22 -9.64
C LEU A 42 -11.48 0.04 -8.39
N ALA A 43 -12.73 0.53 -8.37
CA ALA A 43 -13.63 0.34 -7.25
C ALA A 43 -13.94 -1.14 -7.00
N PHE A 44 -14.13 -1.93 -8.05
CA PHE A 44 -14.36 -3.37 -7.93
C PHE A 44 -13.12 -4.12 -7.43
N VAL A 45 -11.93 -3.75 -7.91
CA VAL A 45 -10.66 -4.33 -7.44
C VAL A 45 -10.44 -4.03 -5.96
N MET A 46 -10.60 -2.77 -5.56
CA MET A 46 -10.45 -2.35 -4.15
C MET A 46 -11.54 -2.96 -3.26
N GLY A 47 -12.78 -2.97 -3.71
CA GLY A 47 -13.90 -3.58 -2.99
C GLY A 47 -13.70 -5.08 -2.78
N GLY A 48 -13.29 -5.80 -3.82
CA GLY A 48 -12.96 -7.21 -3.74
C GLY A 48 -11.82 -7.49 -2.78
N ALA A 49 -10.74 -6.71 -2.85
CA ALA A 49 -9.61 -6.81 -1.91
C ALA A 49 -10.05 -6.55 -0.46
N LEU A 50 -10.92 -5.56 -0.24
CA LEU A 50 -11.47 -5.25 1.09
C LEU A 50 -12.28 -6.41 1.65
N ILE A 51 -13.17 -7.01 0.85
CA ILE A 51 -14.01 -8.16 1.25
C ILE A 51 -13.12 -9.35 1.62
N VAL A 52 -12.17 -9.72 0.76
CA VAL A 52 -11.27 -10.85 1.00
C VAL A 52 -10.42 -10.61 2.25
N THR A 53 -9.90 -9.40 2.42
CA THR A 53 -9.10 -9.02 3.59
C THR A 53 -9.94 -9.06 4.88
N ALA A 54 -11.17 -8.53 4.84
CA ALA A 54 -12.08 -8.55 6.00
C ALA A 54 -12.41 -9.98 6.45
N ILE A 55 -12.71 -10.86 5.49
CA ILE A 55 -12.95 -12.29 5.78
C ILE A 55 -11.68 -12.93 6.34
N GLY A 56 -10.53 -12.69 5.71
CA GLY A 56 -9.23 -13.22 6.12
C GLY A 56 -8.88 -12.79 7.55
N TYR A 57 -9.02 -11.52 7.90
CA TYR A 57 -8.78 -11.04 9.26
C TYR A 57 -9.76 -11.65 10.27
N ARG A 58 -11.04 -11.78 9.92
CA ARG A 58 -12.02 -12.40 10.81
C ARG A 58 -11.67 -13.85 11.13
N LEU A 59 -11.20 -14.60 10.13
CA LEU A 59 -10.76 -15.99 10.32
C LEU A 59 -9.44 -16.09 11.10
N VAL A 60 -8.49 -15.21 10.84
CA VAL A 60 -7.17 -15.22 11.48
C VAL A 60 -7.27 -14.80 12.96
N PHE A 61 -8.01 -13.73 13.26
CA PHE A 61 -8.17 -13.25 14.65
C PHE A 61 -9.11 -14.11 15.50
N GLY A 62 -9.87 -15.02 14.87
CA GLY A 62 -10.58 -16.09 15.60
C GLY A 62 -9.66 -17.15 16.18
N ARG A 63 -8.37 -17.16 15.83
CA ARG A 63 -7.36 -18.08 16.37
C ARG A 63 -6.71 -17.49 17.61
N ALA A 64 -6.32 -18.35 18.55
CA ALA A 64 -5.62 -17.93 19.75
C ALA A 64 -4.21 -17.37 19.50
N ARG A 65 -3.57 -17.77 18.39
CA ARG A 65 -2.20 -17.33 18.01
C ARG A 65 -1.95 -17.43 16.49
N PRO A 66 -0.98 -16.67 15.95
CA PRO A 66 -0.52 -16.81 14.57
C PRO A 66 0.11 -18.18 14.33
N ILE A 67 0.23 -18.56 13.03
CA ILE A 67 0.79 -19.88 12.63
C ILE A 67 2.30 -19.97 12.93
N TRP A 68 3.05 -18.87 12.79
CA TRP A 68 4.51 -18.84 12.93
C TRP A 68 5.04 -17.99 14.08
N GLU A 69 4.17 -17.30 14.80
CA GLU A 69 4.54 -16.40 15.89
C GLU A 69 3.79 -16.79 17.18
N GLY A 70 4.36 -16.46 18.33
CA GLY A 70 3.75 -16.78 19.62
C GLY A 70 2.52 -15.92 19.97
N ARG A 71 2.44 -14.70 19.40
CA ARG A 71 1.37 -13.72 19.66
C ARG A 71 1.12 -12.81 18.45
N PHE A 72 -0.09 -12.25 18.38
CA PHE A 72 -0.39 -11.20 17.43
C PHE A 72 0.25 -9.88 17.86
N ASN A 73 1.02 -9.24 16.98
CA ASN A 73 1.55 -7.89 17.16
C ASN A 73 0.62 -6.91 16.43
N LEU A 74 -0.41 -6.44 17.11
CA LEU A 74 -1.37 -5.50 16.55
C LEU A 74 -1.03 -4.07 17.00
N PRO A 75 -1.15 -3.07 16.11
CA PRO A 75 -1.03 -1.67 16.50
C PRO A 75 -2.07 -1.30 17.55
N THR A 76 -1.63 -0.68 18.63
CA THR A 76 -2.51 -0.23 19.73
C THR A 76 -2.95 1.22 19.58
N ALA A 77 -2.27 1.98 18.70
CA ALA A 77 -2.61 3.38 18.44
C ALA A 77 -3.98 3.48 17.74
N ARG A 78 -4.93 4.12 18.40
CA ARG A 78 -6.29 4.37 17.89
C ARG A 78 -6.57 5.86 17.64
N ASN A 79 -5.60 6.71 17.92
CA ASN A 79 -5.78 8.15 17.82
C ASN A 79 -5.58 8.61 16.37
N LEU A 80 -6.60 9.30 15.85
CA LEU A 80 -6.50 10.04 14.60
C LEU A 80 -5.84 11.39 14.92
N ASP A 81 -4.54 11.49 14.64
CA ASP A 81 -3.80 12.73 14.84
C ASP A 81 -3.64 13.52 13.52
N ALA A 82 -3.27 14.80 13.64
CA ALA A 82 -3.07 15.66 12.48
C ALA A 82 -1.97 15.16 11.54
N ARG A 83 -1.00 14.40 12.06
CA ARG A 83 0.08 13.80 11.24
C ARG A 83 -0.45 12.69 10.34
N LEU A 84 -1.33 11.85 10.88
CA LEU A 84 -1.97 10.78 10.12
C LEU A 84 -2.86 11.37 9.02
N LEU A 85 -3.71 12.36 9.37
CA LEU A 85 -4.60 13.00 8.40
C LEU A 85 -3.81 13.74 7.31
N GLY A 86 -2.82 14.54 7.70
CA GLY A 86 -1.96 15.27 6.76
C GLY A 86 -1.16 14.32 5.85
N GLY A 87 -0.58 13.27 6.42
CA GLY A 87 0.16 12.27 5.65
C GLY A 87 -0.72 11.53 4.66
N SER A 88 -1.93 11.15 5.06
CA SER A 88 -2.92 10.50 4.18
C SER A 88 -3.39 11.41 3.06
N ALA A 89 -3.59 12.70 3.34
CA ALA A 89 -3.96 13.70 2.33
C ALA A 89 -2.85 13.89 1.30
N VAL A 90 -1.60 14.07 1.73
CA VAL A 90 -0.44 14.20 0.83
C VAL A 90 -0.26 12.94 -0.02
N PHE A 91 -0.39 11.76 0.60
CA PHE A 91 -0.35 10.49 -0.14
C PHE A 91 -1.47 10.41 -1.18
N GLY A 92 -2.70 10.75 -0.81
CA GLY A 92 -3.85 10.69 -1.72
C GLY A 92 -3.70 11.62 -2.92
N VAL A 93 -3.22 12.86 -2.70
CA VAL A 93 -2.92 13.81 -3.79
C VAL A 93 -1.81 13.26 -4.70
N GLY A 94 -0.71 12.77 -4.14
CA GLY A 94 0.39 12.19 -4.93
C GLY A 94 -0.07 10.98 -5.74
N TRP A 95 -0.88 10.11 -5.16
CA TRP A 95 -1.44 8.95 -5.85
C TRP A 95 -2.40 9.34 -6.98
N GLY A 96 -3.29 10.30 -6.73
CA GLY A 96 -4.23 10.81 -7.74
C GLY A 96 -3.53 11.45 -8.94
N ILE A 97 -2.45 12.19 -8.71
CA ILE A 97 -1.66 12.82 -9.78
C ILE A 97 -0.84 11.79 -10.57
N SER A 98 -0.18 10.86 -9.87
CA SER A 98 0.70 9.88 -10.52
C SER A 98 -0.09 8.77 -11.26
N GLY A 99 -1.31 8.48 -10.80
CA GLY A 99 -2.11 7.36 -11.30
C GLY A 99 -1.48 5.98 -11.01
N PHE A 100 -0.39 5.91 -10.26
CA PHE A 100 0.36 4.68 -10.04
C PHE A 100 0.26 4.22 -8.59
N CYS A 101 -0.35 3.05 -8.38
CA CYS A 101 -0.43 2.46 -7.04
C CYS A 101 0.95 1.94 -6.59
N PRO A 102 1.46 2.31 -5.41
CA PRO A 102 2.71 1.75 -4.88
C PRO A 102 2.74 0.22 -4.84
N GLY A 103 1.60 -0.41 -4.53
CA GLY A 103 1.50 -1.88 -4.53
C GLY A 103 1.60 -2.50 -5.91
N GLY A 104 1.12 -1.81 -6.95
CA GLY A 104 1.21 -2.23 -8.35
C GLY A 104 2.57 -1.95 -8.99
N ALA A 105 3.34 -1.01 -8.43
CA ALA A 105 4.63 -0.60 -8.98
C ALA A 105 5.68 -1.73 -8.94
N LEU A 106 5.70 -2.53 -7.88
CA LEU A 106 6.66 -3.64 -7.75
C LEU A 106 6.44 -4.75 -8.80
N PRO A 107 5.23 -5.29 -9.01
CA PRO A 107 4.97 -6.21 -10.12
C PRO A 107 5.22 -5.58 -11.49
N ALA A 108 4.92 -4.29 -11.66
CA ALA A 108 5.12 -3.58 -12.91
C ALA A 108 6.61 -3.39 -13.29
N LEU A 109 7.56 -3.48 -12.36
CA LEU A 109 9.00 -3.49 -12.67
C LEU A 109 9.35 -4.61 -13.64
N GLY A 110 8.65 -5.76 -13.58
CA GLY A 110 8.81 -6.86 -14.51
C GLY A 110 8.47 -6.53 -15.97
N THR A 111 7.77 -5.41 -16.23
CA THR A 111 7.47 -4.94 -17.60
C THR A 111 8.65 -4.27 -18.28
N GLY A 112 9.71 -3.90 -17.54
CA GLY A 112 10.91 -3.24 -18.07
C GLY A 112 10.69 -1.79 -18.55
N LYS A 113 9.52 -1.19 -18.27
CA LYS A 113 9.21 0.18 -18.69
C LYS A 113 9.97 1.21 -17.85
N PRO A 114 10.68 2.18 -18.49
CA PRO A 114 11.49 3.17 -17.76
C PRO A 114 10.65 4.04 -16.81
N GLU A 115 9.39 4.33 -17.14
CA GLU A 115 8.48 5.13 -16.31
C GLU A 115 8.25 4.48 -14.94
N VAL A 116 8.20 3.15 -14.90
CA VAL A 116 8.03 2.38 -13.65
C VAL A 116 9.25 2.52 -12.76
N PHE A 117 10.45 2.46 -13.33
CA PHE A 117 11.70 2.63 -12.57
C PHE A 117 11.82 4.05 -11.99
N ILE A 118 11.47 5.07 -12.79
CA ILE A 118 11.44 6.47 -12.33
C ILE A 118 10.46 6.62 -11.17
N PHE A 119 9.25 6.07 -11.29
CA PHE A 119 8.25 6.12 -10.23
C PHE A 119 8.75 5.45 -8.95
N VAL A 120 9.32 4.24 -9.04
CA VAL A 120 9.84 3.51 -7.87
C VAL A 120 11.01 4.28 -7.23
N ALA A 121 11.91 4.85 -8.01
CA ALA A 121 13.00 5.67 -7.50
C ALA A 121 12.47 6.92 -6.76
N ALA A 122 11.50 7.63 -7.34
CA ALA A 122 10.86 8.78 -6.71
C ALA A 122 10.12 8.40 -5.41
N MET A 123 9.43 7.26 -5.41
CA MET A 123 8.75 6.72 -4.24
C MET A 123 9.74 6.43 -3.10
N LEU A 124 10.86 5.76 -3.40
CA LEU A 124 11.91 5.49 -2.42
C LEU A 124 12.51 6.78 -1.88
N ALA A 125 12.83 7.74 -2.77
CA ALA A 125 13.34 9.06 -2.35
C ALA A 125 12.35 9.77 -1.43
N GLY A 126 11.05 9.73 -1.73
CA GLY A 126 9.98 10.29 -0.87
C GLY A 126 9.91 9.61 0.50
N ILE A 127 10.02 8.28 0.56
CA ILE A 127 10.01 7.52 1.82
C ILE A 127 11.24 7.91 2.68
N PHE A 128 12.44 7.93 2.10
CA PHE A 128 13.65 8.33 2.82
C PHE A 128 13.62 9.80 3.25
N GLY A 129 13.14 10.69 2.38
CA GLY A 129 12.95 12.11 2.70
C GLY A 129 11.98 12.31 3.88
N ALA A 130 10.83 11.65 3.85
CA ALA A 130 9.87 11.70 4.95
C ALA A 130 10.44 11.15 6.27
N ARG A 131 11.20 10.06 6.23
CA ARG A 131 11.89 9.51 7.40
C ARG A 131 12.93 10.47 7.95
N TYR A 132 13.69 11.11 7.08
CA TYR A 132 14.68 12.10 7.48
C TYR A 132 14.03 13.31 8.16
N LEU A 133 12.96 13.86 7.56
CA LEU A 133 12.19 14.96 8.16
C LEU A 133 11.59 14.58 9.52
N GLN A 134 11.06 13.36 9.64
CA GLN A 134 10.55 12.86 10.92
C GLN A 134 11.65 12.72 11.98
N SER A 135 12.88 12.37 11.60
CA SER A 135 14.01 12.28 12.52
C SER A 135 14.41 13.63 13.08
N LEU A 136 14.30 14.68 12.26
CA LEU A 136 14.55 16.07 12.69
C LEU A 136 13.45 16.62 13.62
N SER A 137 12.21 16.15 13.45
CA SER A 137 11.04 16.62 14.23
C SER A 137 10.78 15.83 15.50
N ARG A 138 11.56 14.77 15.79
CA ARG A 138 11.45 14.04 17.06
C ARG A 138 12.13 14.84 18.18
N PRO A 139 11.39 15.32 19.21
CA PRO A 139 12.03 15.73 20.46
C PRO A 139 12.76 14.53 21.02
N GLY A 140 14.01 14.71 21.42
CA GLY A 140 14.82 13.65 22.01
C GLY A 140 14.10 12.92 23.15
N PRO A 141 14.54 11.70 23.50
CA PRO A 141 13.92 10.94 24.59
C PRO A 141 13.94 11.81 25.85
N LYS A 142 12.75 12.08 26.42
CA LYS A 142 12.67 12.68 27.75
C LYS A 142 13.24 11.62 28.72
N VAL A 143 14.49 11.83 29.13
CA VAL A 143 15.05 11.10 30.26
C VAL A 143 14.25 11.53 31.48
N THR A 144 13.27 10.74 31.88
CA THR A 144 12.65 10.86 33.19
C THR A 144 13.62 10.23 34.18
N THR A 145 14.33 11.11 34.91
CA THR A 145 15.02 10.77 36.16
C THR A 145 14.01 10.46 37.23
#